data_b4a30d48674596db4715072f1de7aa6e
#
_entry.id   b4a30d48674596db4715072f1de7aa6e
#
_cell.length_a   1.000
_cell.length_b   1.000
_cell.length_c   1.000
_cell.angle_alpha   90.00
_cell.angle_beta   90.00
_cell.angle_gamma   90.00
#
_symmetry.space_group_name_H-M   'P 1'
#
loop_
_entity.id
_entity.type
_entity.pdbx_description
1 polymer ?
#
loop_
_entity_poly.entity_id
_entity_poly.type
_entity_poly.pdbx_seq_one_letter_code
_entity_poly.pdbx_strand_id
1 'polypeptide(L)'
;MILSGYEKICTIASGLPHALLITGKPSAVKITVYYLLLAVGLFLLSHVTKRQKEMQQMTEENGRQKRRKSYRGMEWSLFACGLGLLVFLFTPVSQGMKLTVLDVGQGDGIYLHTDSGYDIFIDGGSTNVQSVGKYRILPYLKSNGVKEIDYWFVSHTDLDHISGQIGRAHV
;
A
#
# COMPACT_ATOMS: atom_id res chain seq x y z
N MET A 1 9.21 7.57 28.99
CA MET A 1 8.16 8.54 28.61
C MET A 1 7.86 8.58 27.10
N ILE A 2 8.85 8.70 26.22
CA ILE A 2 8.61 8.77 24.74
C ILE A 2 7.97 7.48 24.21
N LEU A 3 8.48 6.31 24.60
CA LEU A 3 7.95 5.02 24.18
C LEU A 3 6.49 4.79 24.58
N SER A 4 6.14 5.16 25.82
CA SER A 4 4.76 5.07 26.32
C SER A 4 3.80 6.02 25.58
N GLY A 5 4.29 7.18 25.14
CA GLY A 5 3.53 8.10 24.29
C GLY A 5 3.26 7.51 22.92
N TYR A 6 4.29 6.89 22.31
CA TYR A 6 4.18 6.20 21.02
C TYR A 6 3.18 5.03 21.09
N GLU A 7 3.27 4.18 22.11
CA GLU A 7 2.33 3.07 22.32
C GLU A 7 0.88 3.53 22.41
N LYS A 8 0.61 4.61 23.17
CA LYS A 8 -0.73 5.18 23.28
C LYS A 8 -1.25 5.70 21.95
N ILE A 9 -0.42 6.40 21.18
CA ILE A 9 -0.80 6.90 19.84
C ILE A 9 -1.12 5.73 18.92
N CYS A 10 -0.28 4.70 18.89
CA CYS A 10 -0.52 3.49 18.08
C CYS A 10 -1.81 2.78 18.49
N THR A 11 -2.07 2.64 19.78
CA THR A 11 -3.30 2.01 20.31
C THR A 11 -4.54 2.78 19.91
N ILE A 12 -4.51 4.11 20.03
CA ILE A 12 -5.63 4.97 19.61
C ILE A 12 -5.82 4.88 18.09
N ALA A 13 -4.74 4.98 17.32
CA ALA A 13 -4.80 4.92 15.87
C ALA A 13 -5.33 3.56 15.37
N SER A 14 -4.92 2.45 15.96
CA SER A 14 -5.40 1.11 15.59
C SER A 14 -6.87 0.87 15.96
N GLY A 15 -7.43 1.62 16.90
CA GLY A 15 -8.85 1.57 17.27
C GLY A 15 -9.77 2.36 16.35
N LEU A 16 -9.24 3.16 15.43
CA LEU A 16 -10.07 3.92 14.50
C LEU A 16 -10.67 2.99 13.43
N PRO A 17 -11.93 3.23 13.00
CA PRO A 17 -12.50 2.51 11.87
C PRO A 17 -11.64 2.73 10.62
N HIS A 18 -11.36 1.68 9.88
CA HIS A 18 -10.51 1.69 8.68
C HIS A 18 -9.02 2.05 8.95
N ALA A 19 -8.54 1.90 10.19
CA ALA A 19 -7.14 2.13 10.54
C ALA A 19 -6.16 1.19 9.80
N LEU A 20 -6.63 0.03 9.38
CA LEU A 20 -5.87 -0.95 8.61
C LEU A 20 -6.41 -1.03 7.17
N LEU A 21 -5.61 -0.57 6.22
CA LEU A 21 -5.87 -0.72 4.79
C LEU A 21 -4.92 -1.78 4.22
N ILE A 22 -5.47 -2.91 3.80
CA ILE A 22 -4.71 -3.95 3.11
C ILE A 22 -4.77 -3.64 1.61
N THR A 23 -3.68 -3.09 1.08
CA THR A 23 -3.59 -2.62 -0.30
C THR A 23 -2.70 -3.50 -1.18
N GLY A 24 -1.99 -4.45 -0.57
CA GLY A 24 -0.93 -5.20 -1.23
C GLY A 24 0.30 -4.35 -1.53
N LYS A 25 1.34 -4.99 -2.06
CA LYS A 25 2.55 -4.30 -2.50
C LYS A 25 2.38 -3.74 -3.91
N PRO A 26 2.73 -2.48 -4.16
CA PRO A 26 2.74 -1.93 -5.51
C PRO A 26 3.80 -2.63 -6.36
N SER A 27 3.53 -2.79 -7.67
CA SER A 27 4.51 -3.34 -8.60
C SER A 27 5.70 -2.39 -8.81
N ALA A 28 6.87 -2.92 -9.16
CA ALA A 28 8.06 -2.11 -9.45
C ALA A 28 7.79 -1.06 -10.53
N VAL A 29 6.99 -1.41 -11.55
CA VAL A 29 6.60 -0.48 -12.62
C VAL A 29 5.80 0.69 -12.06
N LYS A 30 4.82 0.45 -11.18
CA LYS A 30 4.04 1.52 -10.55
C LYS A 30 4.91 2.45 -9.71
N ILE A 31 5.84 1.88 -8.94
CA ILE A 31 6.81 2.65 -8.14
C ILE A 31 7.65 3.53 -9.05
N THR A 32 8.19 2.98 -10.13
CA THR A 32 9.01 3.74 -11.09
C THR A 32 8.22 4.88 -11.73
N VAL A 33 7.01 4.60 -12.22
CA VAL A 33 6.12 5.62 -12.82
C VAL A 33 5.79 6.72 -11.81
N TYR A 34 5.48 6.35 -10.56
CA TYR A 34 5.21 7.32 -9.49
C TYR A 34 6.37 8.28 -9.29
N TYR A 35 7.61 7.77 -9.12
CA TYR A 35 8.77 8.63 -8.90
C TYR A 35 9.13 9.47 -10.12
N LEU A 36 8.96 8.95 -11.33
CA LEU A 36 9.14 9.74 -12.57
C LEU A 36 8.15 10.90 -12.64
N LEU A 37 6.87 10.64 -12.40
CA LEU A 37 5.84 11.68 -12.41
C LEU A 37 6.06 12.70 -11.29
N LEU A 38 6.49 12.26 -10.12
CA LEU A 38 6.84 13.14 -9.00
C LEU A 38 8.02 14.06 -9.38
N ALA A 39 9.08 13.50 -9.96
CA ALA A 39 10.27 14.25 -10.37
C ALA A 39 9.92 15.29 -11.45
N VAL A 40 9.13 14.90 -12.46
CA VAL A 40 8.64 15.82 -13.50
C VAL A 40 7.78 16.93 -12.88
N GLY A 41 6.87 16.60 -11.98
CA GLY A 41 6.03 17.57 -11.28
C GLY A 41 6.84 18.58 -10.48
N LEU A 42 7.83 18.14 -9.71
CA LEU A 42 8.74 18.99 -8.95
C LEU A 42 9.61 19.88 -9.87
N PHE A 43 10.09 19.32 -10.97
CA PHE A 43 10.84 20.07 -11.97
C PHE A 43 10.01 21.19 -12.59
N LEU A 44 8.79 20.89 -13.04
CA LEU A 44 7.87 21.88 -13.60
C LEU A 44 7.52 22.95 -12.57
N LEU A 45 7.25 22.55 -11.33
CA LEU A 45 6.97 23.48 -10.24
C LEU A 45 8.15 24.44 -9.99
N SER A 46 9.37 23.92 -9.93
CA SER A 46 10.58 24.73 -9.73
C SER A 46 10.78 25.72 -10.88
N HIS A 47 10.52 25.28 -12.12
CA HIS A 47 10.64 26.11 -13.31
C HIS A 47 9.59 27.23 -13.34
N VAL A 48 8.35 26.93 -13.00
CA VAL A 48 7.27 27.92 -12.92
C VAL A 48 7.53 28.94 -11.81
N THR A 49 7.95 28.48 -10.63
CA THR A 49 8.26 29.39 -9.51
C THR A 49 9.46 30.30 -9.80
N LYS A 50 10.47 29.79 -10.51
CA LYS A 50 11.62 30.59 -10.93
C LYS A 50 11.21 31.70 -11.92
N ARG A 51 10.46 31.34 -12.97
CA ARG A 51 9.94 32.30 -13.93
C ARG A 51 9.04 33.38 -13.28
N GLN A 52 8.26 32.98 -12.28
CA GLN A 52 7.41 33.95 -11.56
C GLN A 52 8.22 34.97 -10.77
N LYS A 53 9.30 34.54 -10.11
CA LYS A 53 10.21 35.45 -9.39
C LYS A 53 10.87 36.45 -10.34
N GLU A 54 11.35 35.97 -11.48
CA GLU A 54 11.94 36.81 -12.52
C GLU A 54 10.94 37.86 -13.05
N MET A 55 9.70 37.45 -13.31
CA MET A 55 8.63 38.36 -13.75
C MET A 55 8.21 39.38 -12.68
N GLN A 56 8.24 38.99 -11.40
CA GLN A 56 7.96 39.93 -10.29
C GLN A 56 9.06 41.00 -10.17
N GLN A 57 10.31 40.62 -10.25
CA GLN A 57 11.44 41.56 -10.23
C GLN A 57 11.36 42.58 -11.36
N MET A 58 11.10 42.13 -12.60
CA MET A 58 10.93 43.04 -13.75
C MET A 58 9.70 43.98 -13.62
N THR A 59 8.68 43.54 -12.88
CA THR A 59 7.45 44.36 -12.70
C THR A 59 7.65 45.42 -11.62
N GLU A 60 8.42 45.11 -10.56
CA GLU A 60 8.80 46.09 -9.53
C GLU A 60 9.73 47.18 -10.10
N GLU A 61 10.65 46.80 -10.97
CA GLU A 61 11.57 47.72 -11.63
C GLU A 61 10.85 48.70 -12.57
N ASN A 62 9.72 48.28 -13.18
CA ASN A 62 8.90 49.12 -14.07
C ASN A 62 7.79 49.92 -13.37
N GLY A 63 7.72 49.99 -12.05
CA GLY A 63 6.76 50.79 -11.28
C GLY A 63 5.28 50.49 -11.51
N ARG A 64 4.92 49.40 -12.18
CA ARG A 64 3.55 48.99 -12.45
C ARG A 64 3.08 47.96 -11.42
N GLN A 65 2.29 48.42 -10.48
CA GLN A 65 1.64 47.57 -9.49
C GLN A 65 0.63 46.63 -10.17
N LYS A 66 1.10 45.54 -10.73
CA LYS A 66 0.23 44.51 -11.33
C LYS A 66 -0.39 43.66 -10.23
N ARG A 67 -1.73 43.67 -10.17
CA ARG A 67 -2.56 42.89 -9.24
C ARG A 67 -2.01 41.49 -9.06
N ARG A 68 -1.61 41.11 -7.84
CA ARG A 68 -1.12 39.79 -7.44
C ARG A 68 -2.14 38.75 -7.86
N LYS A 69 -1.89 38.05 -8.95
CA LYS A 69 -2.74 36.90 -9.33
C LYS A 69 -2.55 35.82 -8.31
N SER A 70 -3.61 35.43 -7.61
CA SER A 70 -3.57 34.44 -6.57
C SER A 70 -3.22 33.08 -7.18
N TYR A 71 -2.06 32.56 -6.88
CA TYR A 71 -1.59 31.22 -7.33
C TYR A 71 -2.05 30.09 -6.41
N ARG A 72 -2.95 30.40 -5.45
CA ARG A 72 -3.52 29.39 -4.53
C ARG A 72 -4.15 28.21 -5.27
N GLY A 73 -4.76 28.43 -6.45
CA GLY A 73 -5.33 27.37 -7.27
C GLY A 73 -4.29 26.37 -7.81
N MET A 74 -3.08 26.84 -8.12
CA MET A 74 -2.00 25.96 -8.61
C MET A 74 -1.42 25.08 -7.51
N GLU A 75 -1.29 25.60 -6.30
CA GLU A 75 -0.86 24.83 -5.13
C GLU A 75 -1.85 23.70 -4.81
N TRP A 76 -3.15 23.99 -4.84
CA TRP A 76 -4.19 22.99 -4.62
C TRP A 76 -4.25 21.93 -5.73
N SER A 77 -4.02 22.33 -7.00
CA SER A 77 -3.99 21.36 -8.10
C SER A 77 -2.79 20.41 -8.00
N LEU A 78 -1.63 20.91 -7.58
CA LEU A 78 -0.45 20.07 -7.34
C LEU A 78 -0.65 19.11 -6.16
N PHE A 79 -1.27 19.59 -5.09
CA PHE A 79 -1.63 18.74 -3.95
C PHE A 79 -2.61 17.64 -4.38
N ALA A 80 -3.65 17.97 -5.12
CA ALA A 80 -4.63 17.02 -5.64
C ALA A 80 -3.98 15.99 -6.59
N CYS A 81 -3.06 16.44 -7.46
CA CYS A 81 -2.30 15.56 -8.34
C CYS A 81 -1.40 14.60 -7.55
N GLY A 82 -0.68 15.10 -6.54
CA GLY A 82 0.14 14.29 -5.65
C GLY A 82 -0.67 13.23 -4.90
N LEU A 83 -1.85 13.62 -4.40
CA LEU A 83 -2.77 12.69 -3.75
C LEU A 83 -3.30 11.63 -4.73
N GLY A 84 -3.66 12.05 -5.96
CA GLY A 84 -4.09 11.12 -7.02
C GLY A 84 -3.00 10.11 -7.39
N LEU A 85 -1.75 10.55 -7.50
CA LEU A 85 -0.61 9.68 -7.73
C LEU A 85 -0.38 8.69 -6.58
N LEU A 86 -0.57 9.14 -5.34
CA LEU A 86 -0.47 8.27 -4.17
C LEU A 86 -1.56 7.19 -4.20
N VAL A 87 -2.80 7.57 -4.49
CA VAL A 87 -3.92 6.62 -4.64
C VAL A 87 -3.64 5.62 -5.77
N PHE A 88 -3.08 6.08 -6.88
CA PHE A 88 -2.71 5.21 -8.01
C PHE A 88 -1.74 4.10 -7.63
N LEU A 89 -0.80 4.33 -6.71
CA LEU A 89 0.12 3.29 -6.24
C LEU A 89 -0.60 2.10 -5.62
N PHE A 90 -1.68 2.36 -4.92
CA PHE A 90 -2.43 1.36 -4.16
C PHE A 90 -3.64 0.80 -4.91
N THR A 91 -3.89 1.22 -6.16
CA THR A 91 -4.92 0.56 -6.97
C THR A 91 -4.52 -0.89 -7.26
N PRO A 92 -5.36 -1.88 -6.99
CA PRO A 92 -5.05 -3.26 -7.32
C PRO A 92 -4.89 -3.41 -8.84
N VAL A 93 -3.92 -4.18 -9.26
CA VAL A 93 -3.85 -4.65 -10.65
C VAL A 93 -4.56 -5.99 -10.67
N SER A 94 -5.54 -6.14 -11.55
CA SER A 94 -6.17 -7.44 -11.79
C SER A 94 -5.06 -8.43 -12.14
N GLN A 95 -4.87 -9.42 -11.28
CA GLN A 95 -3.96 -10.54 -11.52
C GLN A 95 -4.84 -11.67 -12.05
N GLY A 96 -4.44 -12.27 -13.16
CA GLY A 96 -5.05 -13.51 -13.60
C GLY A 96 -4.83 -14.63 -12.57
N MET A 97 -5.27 -15.85 -12.90
CA MET A 97 -5.10 -17.01 -12.02
C MET A 97 -3.66 -17.14 -11.52
N LYS A 98 -3.49 -17.26 -10.21
CA LYS A 98 -2.18 -17.34 -9.57
C LYS A 98 -2.19 -18.45 -8.53
N LEU A 99 -1.33 -19.45 -8.73
CA LEU A 99 -1.04 -20.49 -7.74
C LEU A 99 0.30 -20.21 -7.10
N THR A 100 0.37 -20.27 -5.77
CA THR A 100 1.62 -20.11 -5.02
C THR A 100 1.72 -21.17 -3.94
N VAL A 101 2.82 -21.91 -3.91
CA VAL A 101 3.21 -22.75 -2.80
C VAL A 101 4.06 -21.92 -1.86
N LEU A 102 3.66 -21.80 -0.60
CA LEU A 102 4.35 -21.01 0.41
C LEU A 102 5.44 -21.86 1.07
N ASP A 103 6.57 -21.21 1.32
CA ASP A 103 7.58 -21.78 2.21
C ASP A 103 7.08 -21.70 3.67
N VAL A 104 6.36 -22.71 4.10
CA VAL A 104 5.86 -22.85 5.47
C VAL A 104 6.81 -23.66 6.35
N GLY A 105 7.92 -24.15 5.80
CA GLY A 105 8.83 -25.08 6.44
C GLY A 105 8.40 -26.52 6.20
N GLN A 106 8.43 -27.36 7.24
CA GLN A 106 7.99 -28.74 7.14
C GLN A 106 6.46 -28.81 7.31
N GLY A 107 5.76 -28.77 6.18
CA GLY A 107 4.31 -28.74 6.08
C GLY A 107 3.87 -28.20 4.71
N ASP A 108 2.57 -28.05 4.52
CA ASP A 108 1.96 -27.61 3.29
C ASP A 108 1.21 -26.29 3.45
N GLY A 109 1.30 -25.44 2.44
CA GLY A 109 0.57 -24.18 2.37
C GLY A 109 0.48 -23.72 0.93
N ILE A 110 -0.72 -23.79 0.34
CA ILE A 110 -0.95 -23.44 -1.06
C ILE A 110 -2.01 -22.32 -1.12
N TYR A 111 -1.65 -21.26 -1.78
CA TYR A 111 -2.56 -20.15 -2.06
C TYR A 111 -2.93 -20.13 -3.54
N LEU A 112 -4.21 -20.02 -3.84
CA LEU A 112 -4.76 -19.91 -5.18
C LEU A 112 -5.64 -18.67 -5.28
N HIS A 113 -5.27 -17.74 -6.14
CA HIS A 113 -6.14 -16.66 -6.61
C HIS A 113 -6.72 -17.07 -7.97
N THR A 114 -8.03 -17.00 -8.11
CA THR A 114 -8.73 -17.37 -9.35
C THR A 114 -8.98 -16.15 -10.23
N ASP A 115 -9.18 -16.38 -11.53
CA ASP A 115 -9.58 -15.31 -12.47
C ASP A 115 -10.93 -14.65 -12.09
N SER A 116 -11.78 -15.40 -11.37
CA SER A 116 -13.06 -14.89 -10.83
C SER A 116 -12.89 -14.06 -9.58
N GLY A 117 -11.68 -13.90 -9.05
CA GLY A 117 -11.36 -13.06 -7.89
C GLY A 117 -11.51 -13.78 -6.54
N TYR A 118 -11.69 -15.10 -6.50
CA TYR A 118 -11.70 -15.87 -5.24
C TYR A 118 -10.29 -16.14 -4.74
N ASP A 119 -10.12 -15.95 -3.46
CA ASP A 119 -8.89 -16.25 -2.71
C ASP A 119 -9.07 -17.55 -1.93
N ILE A 120 -8.34 -18.59 -2.32
CA ILE A 120 -8.45 -19.94 -1.79
C ILE A 120 -7.14 -20.32 -1.11
N PHE A 121 -7.21 -20.92 0.07
CA PHE A 121 -6.05 -21.45 0.76
C PHE A 121 -6.23 -22.94 1.03
N ILE A 122 -5.17 -23.71 0.88
CA ILE A 122 -5.18 -25.15 1.11
C ILE A 122 -4.09 -25.46 2.13
N ASP A 123 -4.48 -26.13 3.21
CA ASP A 123 -3.65 -26.45 4.36
C ASP A 123 -3.08 -25.20 5.05
N GLY A 124 -1.84 -25.16 5.46
CA GLY A 124 -1.20 -24.02 6.07
C GLY A 124 -0.64 -24.32 7.44
N GLY A 125 -0.08 -25.51 7.60
CA GLY A 125 0.59 -25.92 8.82
C GLY A 125 2.10 -25.96 8.69
N SER A 126 2.75 -26.23 9.82
CA SER A 126 4.17 -26.53 9.90
C SER A 126 4.50 -27.20 11.21
N THR A 127 5.40 -28.19 11.16
CA THR A 127 5.92 -28.83 12.38
C THR A 127 7.17 -28.17 12.93
N ASN A 128 7.91 -27.42 12.10
CA ASN A 128 9.19 -26.80 12.47
C ASN A 128 9.18 -25.27 12.50
N VAL A 129 8.11 -24.61 12.00
CA VAL A 129 7.95 -23.16 12.06
C VAL A 129 6.87 -22.79 13.06
N GLN A 130 7.28 -22.21 14.19
CA GLN A 130 6.35 -21.77 15.21
C GLN A 130 5.50 -20.60 14.69
N SER A 131 4.18 -20.65 14.94
CA SER A 131 3.22 -19.59 14.53
C SER A 131 3.30 -19.26 13.04
N VAL A 132 3.41 -20.28 12.19
CA VAL A 132 3.54 -20.17 10.73
C VAL A 132 2.47 -19.27 10.11
N GLY A 133 1.24 -19.33 10.60
CA GLY A 133 0.15 -18.47 10.19
C GLY A 133 0.48 -16.98 10.35
N LYS A 134 0.99 -16.62 11.54
CA LYS A 134 1.31 -15.23 11.88
C LYS A 134 2.54 -14.69 11.14
N TYR A 135 3.57 -15.53 10.97
CA TYR A 135 4.87 -15.04 10.49
C TYR A 135 5.16 -15.36 9.02
N ARG A 136 4.40 -16.25 8.40
CA ARG A 136 4.59 -16.64 6.99
C ARG A 136 3.33 -16.37 6.16
N ILE A 137 2.19 -16.95 6.55
CA ILE A 137 0.94 -16.91 5.76
C ILE A 137 0.36 -15.51 5.75
N LEU A 138 0.10 -14.93 6.93
CA LEU A 138 -0.53 -13.60 7.04
C LEU A 138 0.26 -12.48 6.35
N PRO A 139 1.59 -12.36 6.49
CA PRO A 139 2.37 -11.37 5.76
C PRO A 139 2.31 -11.55 4.25
N TYR A 140 2.31 -12.81 3.78
CA TYR A 140 2.16 -13.11 2.36
C TYR A 140 0.80 -12.63 1.82
N LEU A 141 -0.29 -12.99 2.49
CA LEU A 141 -1.64 -12.59 2.11
C LEU A 141 -1.77 -11.06 2.08
N LYS A 142 -1.35 -10.37 3.14
CA LYS A 142 -1.35 -8.89 3.20
C LYS A 142 -0.52 -8.26 2.09
N SER A 143 0.63 -8.82 1.77
CA SER A 143 1.49 -8.31 0.70
C SER A 143 0.88 -8.46 -0.70
N ASN A 144 -0.03 -9.41 -0.88
CA ASN A 144 -0.78 -9.59 -2.11
C ASN A 144 -2.14 -8.84 -2.12
N GLY A 145 -2.47 -8.11 -1.06
CA GLY A 145 -3.71 -7.34 -0.97
C GLY A 145 -4.93 -8.17 -0.60
N VAL A 146 -4.73 -9.42 -0.18
CA VAL A 146 -5.81 -10.33 0.22
C VAL A 146 -6.36 -9.85 1.56
N LYS A 147 -7.64 -9.54 1.59
CA LYS A 147 -8.36 -9.06 2.79
C LYS A 147 -9.08 -10.18 3.52
N GLU A 148 -9.50 -11.18 2.77
CA GLU A 148 -10.30 -12.30 3.23
C GLU A 148 -9.96 -13.53 2.40
N ILE A 149 -9.99 -14.71 3.00
CA ILE A 149 -9.90 -15.99 2.30
C ILE A 149 -11.32 -16.52 2.13
N ASP A 150 -11.75 -16.67 0.88
CA ASP A 150 -13.11 -17.15 0.55
C ASP A 150 -13.29 -18.62 0.94
N TYR A 151 -12.26 -19.44 0.69
CA TYR A 151 -12.29 -20.87 0.99
C TYR A 151 -10.95 -21.31 1.57
N TRP A 152 -11.01 -22.02 2.70
CA TRP A 152 -9.85 -22.66 3.30
C TRP A 152 -10.09 -24.16 3.36
N PHE A 153 -9.38 -24.90 2.54
CA PHE A 153 -9.45 -26.36 2.49
C PHE A 153 -8.35 -26.96 3.38
N VAL A 154 -8.72 -28.02 4.12
CA VAL A 154 -7.80 -28.77 4.94
C VAL A 154 -7.82 -30.21 4.45
N SER A 155 -6.67 -30.72 4.04
CA SER A 155 -6.55 -32.10 3.54
C SER A 155 -6.69 -33.11 4.66
N HIS A 156 -6.05 -32.86 5.82
CA HIS A 156 -6.15 -33.63 7.04
C HIS A 156 -5.75 -32.81 8.27
N THR A 157 -5.95 -33.37 9.46
CA THR A 157 -5.86 -32.62 10.72
C THR A 157 -4.50 -32.66 11.41
N ASP A 158 -3.44 -33.07 10.73
CA ASP A 158 -2.10 -33.08 11.30
C ASP A 158 -1.51 -31.68 11.41
N LEU A 159 -0.58 -31.50 12.35
CA LEU A 159 -0.06 -30.15 12.67
C LEU A 159 0.64 -29.46 11.50
N ASP A 160 1.24 -30.20 10.61
CA ASP A 160 1.88 -29.71 9.39
C ASP A 160 0.88 -29.18 8.33
N HIS A 161 -0.42 -29.40 8.55
CA HIS A 161 -1.49 -28.90 7.69
C HIS A 161 -2.38 -27.85 8.36
N ILE A 162 -2.54 -27.87 9.69
CA ILE A 162 -3.50 -27.00 10.39
C ILE A 162 -2.90 -25.98 11.34
N SER A 163 -1.61 -26.11 11.75
CA SER A 163 -1.04 -25.28 12.83
C SER A 163 -0.95 -23.78 12.49
N GLY A 164 -1.08 -23.42 11.23
CA GLY A 164 -1.07 -22.03 10.78
C GLY A 164 -2.47 -21.45 10.55
N GLN A 165 -3.53 -22.20 10.83
CA GLN A 165 -4.88 -21.65 10.75
C GLN A 165 -5.01 -20.48 11.73
N ILE A 166 -5.12 -19.31 11.17
CA ILE A 166 -5.41 -18.07 11.87
C ILE A 166 -6.93 -18.06 12.00
N GLY A 167 -7.46 -18.22 13.22
CA GLY A 167 -8.90 -18.30 13.44
C GLY A 167 -9.66 -17.21 12.71
N ARG A 168 -10.88 -17.51 12.23
CA ARG A 168 -11.73 -16.77 11.29
C ARG A 168 -11.04 -15.58 10.67
N ALA A 169 -10.42 -15.81 9.52
CA ALA A 169 -9.44 -14.94 8.91
C ALA A 169 -10.07 -13.65 8.37
N HIS A 170 -10.30 -12.70 9.25
CA HIS A 170 -10.13 -11.32 8.85
C HIS A 170 -8.61 -11.05 8.87
N VAL A 171 -8.05 -10.94 7.71
CA VAL A 171 -6.64 -10.64 7.48
C VAL A 171 -6.35 -9.19 7.86
#